data_955970272599f5b8d71ca52aec142f19
#
_entry.id   955970272599f5b8d71ca52aec142f19
#
_cell.length_a   1.000
_cell.length_b   1.000
_cell.length_c   1.000
_cell.angle_alpha   90.00
_cell.angle_beta   90.00
_cell.angle_gamma   90.00
#
_symmetry.space_group_name_H-M   'P 1'
#
loop_
_entity.id
_entity.type
_entity.pdbx_description
1 polymer ?
#
loop_
_entity_poly.entity_id
_entity_poly.type
_entity_poly.pdbx_seq_one_letter_code
_entity_poly.pdbx_strand_id
1 'polypeptide(L)'
;MRSAAARVAPPDETARLVRLELPDASPLPSPYAEADRRQAVADLLQRNFFAPVGLPEGPYVLHLAVRDGRLLFDIRDEADAPLHALVLALGPFRRLIKDYHLVVASHEQVVAEGGHEARIQAIDMGRRGLHNEGAELLVARLEGRVGLDFETARRLFTLVCALHQRI
;
A
#
# COMPACT_ATOMS: atom_id res chain seq x y z
N MET A 1 -24.12 41.67 2.49
CA MET A 1 -24.05 40.21 2.72
C MET A 1 -22.69 39.74 2.27
N ARG A 2 -21.85 39.36 3.18
CA ARG A 2 -20.59 38.71 2.83
C ARG A 2 -20.89 37.26 2.50
N SER A 3 -20.70 36.90 1.21
CA SER A 3 -20.61 35.50 0.82
C SER A 3 -19.47 34.87 1.64
N ALA A 4 -19.79 33.91 2.47
CA ALA A 4 -18.78 33.09 3.08
C ALA A 4 -18.05 32.38 1.94
N ALA A 5 -16.84 32.83 1.61
CA ALA A 5 -15.99 32.10 0.69
C ALA A 5 -15.87 30.69 1.25
N ALA A 6 -16.33 29.72 0.49
CA ALA A 6 -16.14 28.33 0.85
C ALA A 6 -14.64 28.12 1.13
N ARG A 7 -14.32 27.76 2.35
CA ARG A 7 -12.94 27.46 2.73
C ARG A 7 -12.48 26.30 1.88
N VAL A 8 -11.61 26.57 0.92
CA VAL A 8 -10.93 25.49 0.19
C VAL A 8 -10.06 24.81 1.21
N ALA A 9 -10.36 23.55 1.52
CA ALA A 9 -9.55 22.76 2.42
C ALA A 9 -8.12 22.68 1.88
N PRO A 10 -7.09 22.73 2.77
CA PRO A 10 -5.72 22.53 2.31
C PRO A 10 -5.59 21.20 1.54
N PRO A 11 -4.70 21.10 0.54
CA PRO A 11 -4.51 19.87 -0.21
C PRO A 11 -4.30 18.63 0.67
N ASP A 12 -3.65 18.81 1.82
CA ASP A 12 -3.37 17.74 2.78
C ASP A 12 -4.64 17.18 3.45
N GLU A 13 -5.75 17.94 3.49
CA GLU A 13 -7.00 17.48 4.09
C GLU A 13 -7.86 16.70 3.11
N THR A 14 -7.70 16.93 1.81
CA THR A 14 -8.52 16.33 0.75
C THR A 14 -7.76 15.29 -0.08
N ALA A 15 -6.45 15.50 -0.30
CA ALA A 15 -5.60 14.56 -1.02
C ALA A 15 -5.14 13.44 -0.10
N ARG A 16 -6.11 12.66 0.41
CA ARG A 16 -5.81 11.58 1.34
C ARG A 16 -6.84 10.46 1.29
N LEU A 17 -6.42 9.29 1.74
CA LEU A 17 -7.28 8.15 2.00
C LEU A 17 -7.81 8.20 3.43
N VAL A 18 -9.12 8.09 3.61
CA VAL A 18 -9.77 8.00 4.91
C VAL A 18 -10.21 6.58 5.24
N ARG A 19 -10.34 5.71 4.23
CA ARG A 19 -10.67 4.31 4.40
C ARG A 19 -9.97 3.47 3.33
N LEU A 20 -9.55 2.29 3.73
CA LEU A 20 -8.94 1.29 2.87
C LEU A 20 -9.68 -0.02 3.02
N GLU A 21 -10.12 -0.59 1.92
CA GLU A 21 -10.75 -1.89 1.85
C GLU A 21 -9.88 -2.85 1.05
N LEU A 22 -9.71 -4.06 1.57
CA LEU A 22 -8.97 -5.13 0.93
C LEU A 22 -9.93 -6.31 0.67
N PRO A 23 -10.77 -6.22 -0.38
CA PRO A 23 -11.90 -7.14 -0.57
C PRO A 23 -11.48 -8.60 -0.73
N ASP A 24 -10.28 -8.86 -1.26
CA ASP A 24 -9.79 -10.22 -1.49
C ASP A 24 -8.77 -10.66 -0.43
N ALA A 25 -8.60 -9.90 0.64
CA ALA A 25 -7.66 -10.24 1.68
C ALA A 25 -8.11 -11.48 2.43
N SER A 26 -7.20 -12.41 2.60
CA SER A 26 -7.37 -13.61 3.42
C SER A 26 -6.35 -13.62 4.55
N PRO A 27 -6.58 -14.42 5.61
CA PRO A 27 -5.58 -14.58 6.66
C PRO A 27 -4.24 -15.04 6.09
N LEU A 28 -3.14 -14.42 6.53
CA LEU A 28 -1.81 -14.81 6.12
C LEU A 28 -1.29 -15.92 7.06
N PRO A 29 -0.61 -16.96 6.50
CA PRO A 29 -0.09 -18.04 7.32
C PRO A 29 1.08 -17.61 8.21
N SER A 30 1.79 -16.54 7.86
CA SER A 30 2.92 -16.03 8.60
C SER A 30 2.50 -14.94 9.59
N PRO A 31 2.75 -15.08 10.90
CA PRO A 31 2.54 -14.01 11.88
C PRO A 31 3.34 -12.75 11.57
N TYR A 32 4.55 -12.90 11.01
CA TYR A 32 5.39 -11.79 10.61
C TYR A 32 4.77 -10.98 9.46
N ALA A 33 4.29 -11.67 8.42
CA ALA A 33 3.61 -11.01 7.31
C ALA A 33 2.28 -10.38 7.74
N GLU A 34 1.54 -11.04 8.62
CA GLU A 34 0.28 -10.51 9.15
C GLU A 34 0.50 -9.23 9.97
N ALA A 35 1.55 -9.21 10.81
CA ALA A 35 1.92 -8.03 11.58
C ALA A 35 2.35 -6.88 10.65
N ASP A 36 3.11 -7.18 9.60
CA ASP A 36 3.56 -6.21 8.61
C ASP A 36 2.37 -5.57 7.87
N ARG A 37 1.40 -6.40 7.44
CA ARG A 37 0.16 -5.93 6.81
C ARG A 37 -0.63 -5.04 7.75
N ARG A 38 -0.84 -5.47 8.97
CA ARG A 38 -1.61 -4.72 9.98
C ARG A 38 -0.97 -3.37 10.28
N GLN A 39 0.34 -3.33 10.43
CA GLN A 39 1.08 -2.10 10.67
C GLN A 39 0.99 -1.16 9.48
N ALA A 40 1.10 -1.68 8.26
CA ALA A 40 0.98 -0.88 7.04
C ALA A 40 -0.40 -0.22 6.93
N VAL A 41 -1.49 -0.95 7.21
CA VAL A 41 -2.85 -0.39 7.22
C VAL A 41 -2.98 0.71 8.28
N ALA A 42 -2.52 0.46 9.50
CA ALA A 42 -2.62 1.42 10.60
C ALA A 42 -1.86 2.72 10.28
N ASP A 43 -0.62 2.60 9.83
CA ASP A 43 0.22 3.75 9.50
C ASP A 43 -0.32 4.51 8.30
N LEU A 44 -0.81 3.80 7.28
CA LEU A 44 -1.40 4.41 6.09
C LEU A 44 -2.61 5.27 6.46
N LEU A 45 -3.52 4.76 7.28
CA LEU A 45 -4.74 5.49 7.67
C LEU A 45 -4.45 6.64 8.63
N GLN A 46 -3.37 6.54 9.40
CA GLN A 46 -2.96 7.61 10.30
C GLN A 46 -2.43 8.82 9.54
N ARG A 47 -1.60 8.58 8.51
CA ARG A 47 -1.01 9.64 7.69
C ARG A 47 -0.73 9.11 6.29
N ASN A 48 -1.24 9.82 5.28
CA ASN A 48 -0.99 9.50 3.89
C ASN A 48 -1.18 10.75 3.01
N PHE A 49 -0.64 10.67 1.80
CA PHE A 49 -0.92 11.62 0.72
C PHE A 49 -1.33 10.83 -0.52
N PHE A 50 -2.53 11.09 -1.01
CA PHE A 50 -3.11 10.37 -2.13
C PHE A 50 -3.90 11.36 -3.00
N ALA A 51 -3.36 11.68 -4.18
CA ALA A 51 -3.87 12.73 -5.04
C ALA A 51 -4.16 12.20 -6.45
N PRO A 52 -5.34 11.60 -6.69
CA PRO A 52 -5.73 11.18 -8.03
C PRO A 52 -5.88 12.39 -8.96
N VAL A 53 -5.34 12.25 -10.18
CA VAL A 53 -5.39 13.31 -11.19
C VAL A 53 -6.74 13.30 -11.88
N GLY A 54 -7.36 14.48 -12.01
CA GLY A 54 -8.60 14.67 -12.79
C GLY A 54 -9.87 14.14 -12.13
N LEU A 55 -9.81 13.75 -10.87
CA LEU A 55 -10.98 13.32 -10.10
C LEU A 55 -11.52 14.44 -9.23
N PRO A 56 -12.79 14.34 -8.79
CA PRO A 56 -13.33 15.25 -7.80
C PRO A 56 -12.44 15.31 -6.55
N GLU A 57 -12.48 16.41 -5.84
CA GLU A 57 -11.72 16.59 -4.60
C GLU A 57 -12.09 15.52 -3.57
N GLY A 58 -11.06 15.02 -2.85
CA GLY A 58 -11.23 14.02 -1.80
C GLY A 58 -11.81 14.59 -0.50
N PRO A 59 -11.66 13.88 0.60
CA PRO A 59 -10.86 12.65 0.74
C PRO A 59 -11.46 11.42 0.04
N TYR A 60 -10.66 10.36 -0.03
CA TYR A 60 -10.97 9.19 -0.85
C TYR A 60 -11.02 7.90 -0.04
N VAL A 61 -11.73 6.93 -0.58
CA VAL A 61 -11.73 5.53 -0.16
C VAL A 61 -11.05 4.72 -1.27
N LEU A 62 -10.14 3.83 -0.88
CA LEU A 62 -9.46 2.94 -1.82
C LEU A 62 -9.84 1.49 -1.54
N HIS A 63 -10.32 0.81 -2.57
CA HIS A 63 -10.43 -0.65 -2.60
C HIS A 63 -9.25 -1.18 -3.39
N LEU A 64 -8.36 -1.89 -2.72
CA LEU A 64 -7.12 -2.41 -3.30
C LEU A 64 -7.20 -3.92 -3.43
N ALA A 65 -7.00 -4.44 -4.63
CA ALA A 65 -7.05 -5.87 -4.90
C ALA A 65 -6.00 -6.30 -5.92
N VAL A 66 -5.63 -7.57 -5.84
CA VAL A 66 -4.77 -8.23 -6.82
C VAL A 66 -5.58 -9.36 -7.46
N ARG A 67 -5.80 -9.27 -8.77
CA ARG A 67 -6.57 -10.26 -9.54
C ARG A 67 -5.93 -10.51 -10.90
N ASP A 68 -5.76 -11.77 -11.26
CA ASP A 68 -5.29 -12.19 -12.58
C ASP A 68 -4.00 -11.48 -13.03
N GLY A 69 -3.02 -11.38 -12.14
CA GLY A 69 -1.75 -10.72 -12.41
C GLY A 69 -1.84 -9.21 -12.55
N ARG A 70 -2.90 -8.59 -12.04
CA ARG A 70 -3.14 -7.16 -12.10
C ARG A 70 -3.40 -6.58 -10.72
N LEU A 71 -2.94 -5.36 -10.52
CA LEU A 71 -3.18 -4.57 -9.32
C LEU A 71 -4.31 -3.59 -9.61
N LEU A 72 -5.39 -3.67 -8.84
CA LEU A 72 -6.58 -2.86 -9.00
C LEU A 72 -6.65 -1.79 -7.92
N PHE A 73 -6.70 -0.52 -8.35
CA PHE A 73 -6.97 0.64 -7.51
C PHE A 73 -8.38 1.12 -7.81
N ASP A 74 -9.35 0.73 -7.01
CA ASP A 74 -10.73 1.19 -7.13
C ASP A 74 -10.92 2.38 -6.20
N ILE A 75 -10.88 3.58 -6.77
CA ILE A 75 -10.92 4.86 -6.04
C ILE A 75 -12.37 5.32 -5.94
N ARG A 76 -12.79 5.61 -4.72
CA ARG A 76 -14.15 6.01 -4.38
C ARG A 76 -14.16 7.28 -3.54
N ASP A 77 -15.31 7.94 -3.48
CA ASP A 77 -15.52 9.06 -2.55
C ASP A 77 -15.82 8.56 -1.13
N GLU A 78 -16.00 9.47 -0.18
CA GLU A 78 -16.29 9.12 1.22
C GLU A 78 -17.58 8.33 1.41
N ALA A 79 -18.54 8.50 0.51
CA ALA A 79 -19.82 7.76 0.50
C ALA A 79 -19.69 6.40 -0.19
N ASP A 80 -18.48 6.00 -0.56
CA ASP A 80 -18.18 4.76 -1.28
C ASP A 80 -18.73 4.71 -2.71
N ALA A 81 -19.05 5.88 -3.29
CA ALA A 81 -19.45 5.97 -4.68
C ALA A 81 -18.23 5.87 -5.60
N PRO A 82 -18.29 5.07 -6.67
CA PRO A 82 -17.14 4.89 -7.57
C PRO A 82 -16.74 6.19 -8.27
N LEU A 83 -15.44 6.51 -8.26
CA LEU A 83 -14.89 7.64 -8.99
C LEU A 83 -14.07 7.16 -10.20
N HIS A 84 -13.15 6.23 -9.98
CA HIS A 84 -12.28 5.73 -11.05
C HIS A 84 -11.60 4.44 -10.63
N ALA A 85 -11.40 3.54 -11.57
CA ALA A 85 -10.64 2.31 -11.36
C ALA A 85 -9.37 2.33 -12.21
N LEU A 86 -8.21 2.17 -11.56
CA LEU A 86 -6.91 2.05 -12.20
C LEU A 86 -6.45 0.59 -12.15
N VAL A 87 -5.85 0.14 -13.23
CA VAL A 87 -5.29 -1.21 -13.34
C VAL A 87 -3.82 -1.10 -13.70
N LEU A 88 -2.96 -1.69 -12.88
CA LEU A 88 -1.53 -1.84 -13.16
C LEU A 88 -1.18 -3.29 -13.36
N ALA A 89 -0.31 -3.58 -14.34
CA ALA A 89 0.27 -4.91 -14.47
C ALA A 89 1.20 -5.21 -13.30
N LEU A 90 1.13 -6.40 -12.72
CA LEU A 90 2.03 -6.83 -11.63
C LEU A 90 3.42 -7.22 -12.13
N GLY A 91 3.59 -7.48 -13.42
CA GLY A 91 4.88 -7.91 -13.97
C GLY A 91 6.09 -7.13 -13.47
N PRO A 92 6.08 -5.78 -13.51
CA PRO A 92 7.20 -4.98 -13.01
C PRO A 92 7.50 -5.17 -11.52
N PHE A 93 6.52 -5.58 -10.72
CA PHE A 93 6.65 -5.78 -9.27
C PHE A 93 6.99 -7.21 -8.87
N ARG A 94 6.94 -8.15 -9.82
CA ARG A 94 7.00 -9.59 -9.55
C ARG A 94 8.27 -9.99 -8.79
N ARG A 95 9.43 -9.49 -9.18
CA ARG A 95 10.68 -9.78 -8.50
C ARG A 95 10.66 -9.31 -7.04
N LEU A 96 10.20 -8.10 -6.81
CA LEU A 96 10.14 -7.53 -5.45
C LEU A 96 9.15 -8.28 -4.56
N ILE A 97 8.00 -8.67 -5.11
CA ILE A 97 7.01 -9.46 -4.37
C ILE A 97 7.58 -10.83 -4.01
N LYS A 98 8.26 -11.48 -4.95
CA LYS A 98 8.93 -12.76 -4.70
C LYS A 98 10.00 -12.64 -3.63
N ASP A 99 10.84 -11.61 -3.71
CA ASP A 99 11.89 -11.36 -2.72
C ASP A 99 11.29 -11.07 -1.33
N TYR A 100 10.17 -10.38 -1.27
CA TYR A 100 9.44 -10.17 -0.02
C TYR A 100 9.02 -11.49 0.61
N HIS A 101 8.44 -12.41 -0.14
CA HIS A 101 8.03 -13.71 0.38
C HIS A 101 9.24 -14.55 0.84
N LEU A 102 10.39 -14.42 0.18
CA LEU A 102 11.63 -15.05 0.63
C LEU A 102 12.12 -14.48 1.95
N VAL A 103 12.02 -13.17 2.14
CA VAL A 103 12.36 -12.51 3.41
C VAL A 103 11.46 -13.02 4.53
N VAL A 104 10.15 -13.13 4.29
CA VAL A 104 9.19 -13.66 5.26
C VAL A 104 9.54 -15.10 5.65
N ALA A 105 9.82 -15.95 4.66
CA ALA A 105 10.21 -17.33 4.90
C ALA A 105 11.52 -17.43 5.70
N SER A 106 12.50 -16.57 5.41
CA SER A 106 13.76 -16.50 6.16
C SER A 106 13.54 -16.10 7.61
N HIS A 107 12.63 -15.15 7.85
CA HIS A 107 12.29 -14.74 9.22
C HIS A 107 11.68 -15.91 10.01
N GLU A 108 10.73 -16.62 9.41
CA GLU A 108 10.10 -17.79 10.04
C GLU A 108 11.13 -18.87 10.39
N GLN A 109 12.05 -19.13 9.47
CA GLN A 109 13.11 -20.13 9.68
C GLN A 109 14.03 -19.74 10.83
N VAL A 110 14.47 -18.49 10.90
CA VAL A 110 15.34 -18.01 11.98
C VAL A 110 14.64 -18.09 13.32
N VAL A 111 13.37 -17.72 13.41
CA VAL A 111 12.56 -17.81 14.63
C VAL A 111 12.43 -19.28 15.06
N ALA A 112 12.14 -20.19 14.12
CA ALA A 112 12.03 -21.62 14.40
C ALA A 112 13.34 -22.24 14.92
N GLU A 113 14.49 -21.70 14.52
CA GLU A 113 15.82 -22.13 14.96
C GLU A 113 16.28 -21.49 16.27
N GLY A 114 15.42 -20.74 16.96
CA GLY A 114 15.70 -20.09 18.23
C GLY A 114 16.09 -18.61 18.17
N GLY A 115 16.12 -18.03 16.98
CA GLY A 115 16.15 -16.58 16.74
C GLY A 115 17.39 -15.84 17.25
N HIS A 116 18.45 -15.75 16.45
CA HIS A 116 19.54 -14.80 16.70
C HIS A 116 19.08 -13.38 16.36
N GLU A 117 19.16 -12.48 17.33
CA GLU A 117 18.72 -11.09 17.18
C GLU A 117 19.39 -10.38 15.99
N ALA A 118 20.70 -10.57 15.81
CA ALA A 118 21.44 -9.96 14.70
C ALA A 118 20.93 -10.45 13.34
N ARG A 119 20.57 -11.73 13.20
CA ARG A 119 19.99 -12.27 11.98
C ARG A 119 18.59 -11.75 11.74
N ILE A 120 17.77 -11.65 12.78
CA ILE A 120 16.43 -11.08 12.70
C ILE A 120 16.49 -9.62 12.24
N GLN A 121 17.40 -8.83 12.79
CA GLN A 121 17.59 -7.43 12.39
C GLN A 121 18.04 -7.31 10.93
N ALA A 122 18.93 -8.18 10.47
CA ALA A 122 19.38 -8.19 9.07
C ALA A 122 18.24 -8.51 8.11
N ILE A 123 17.39 -9.47 8.46
CA ILE A 123 16.20 -9.82 7.69
C ILE A 123 15.22 -8.65 7.66
N ASP A 124 15.00 -7.99 8.78
CA ASP A 124 14.11 -6.82 8.87
C ASP A 124 14.63 -5.64 8.04
N MET A 125 15.93 -5.42 8.00
CA MET A 125 16.55 -4.42 7.12
C MET A 125 16.34 -4.78 5.64
N GLY A 126 16.44 -6.04 5.28
CA GLY A 126 16.15 -6.54 3.94
C GLY A 126 14.70 -6.26 3.53
N ARG A 127 13.76 -6.52 4.42
CA ARG A 127 12.34 -6.22 4.23
C ARG A 127 12.12 -4.73 3.97
N ARG A 128 12.72 -3.86 4.76
CA ARG A 128 12.61 -2.41 4.59
C ARG A 128 13.19 -1.95 3.25
N GLY A 129 14.31 -2.52 2.83
CA GLY A 129 14.91 -2.23 1.53
C GLY A 129 13.98 -2.58 0.36
N LEU A 130 13.29 -3.73 0.44
CA LEU A 130 12.30 -4.14 -0.54
C LEU A 130 11.09 -3.21 -0.56
N HIS A 131 10.62 -2.79 0.60
CA HIS A 131 9.52 -1.83 0.70
C HIS A 131 9.91 -0.49 0.04
N ASN A 132 11.13 -0.03 0.23
CA ASN A 132 11.64 1.20 -0.36
C ASN A 132 11.74 1.11 -1.89
N GLU A 133 12.28 0.01 -2.42
CA GLU A 133 12.33 -0.24 -3.87
C GLU A 133 10.91 -0.30 -4.46
N GLY A 134 10.02 -1.00 -3.81
CA GLY A 134 8.62 -1.10 -4.23
C GLY A 134 7.90 0.22 -4.22
N ALA A 135 8.18 1.07 -3.23
CA ALA A 135 7.63 2.42 -3.14
C ALA A 135 8.06 3.27 -4.33
N GLU A 136 9.35 3.29 -4.65
CA GLU A 136 9.89 4.03 -5.79
C GLU A 136 9.25 3.58 -7.09
N LEU A 137 9.11 2.27 -7.28
CA LEU A 137 8.49 1.70 -8.47
C LEU A 137 7.01 2.06 -8.55
N LEU A 138 6.28 2.01 -7.45
CA LEU A 138 4.85 2.34 -7.40
C LEU A 138 4.62 3.81 -7.73
N VAL A 139 5.42 4.72 -7.17
CA VAL A 139 5.36 6.16 -7.49
C VAL A 139 5.57 6.36 -9.00
N ALA A 140 6.58 5.72 -9.58
CA ALA A 140 6.89 5.83 -10.99
C ALA A 140 5.76 5.28 -11.89
N ARG A 141 5.16 4.15 -11.51
CA ARG A 141 4.08 3.54 -12.29
C ARG A 141 2.77 4.29 -12.21
N LEU A 142 2.55 5.05 -11.14
CA LEU A 142 1.35 5.87 -10.96
C LEU A 142 1.54 7.32 -11.40
N GLU A 143 2.73 7.71 -11.85
CA GLU A 143 3.02 9.06 -12.31
C GLU A 143 2.01 9.51 -13.38
N GLY A 144 1.46 10.72 -13.22
CA GLY A 144 0.44 11.26 -14.09
C GLY A 144 -0.99 10.75 -13.82
N ARG A 145 -1.15 9.77 -12.95
CA ARG A 145 -2.46 9.19 -12.58
C ARG A 145 -2.82 9.44 -11.12
N VAL A 146 -1.91 9.13 -10.22
CA VAL A 146 -2.06 9.36 -8.78
C VAL A 146 -0.76 9.86 -8.20
N GLY A 147 -0.79 11.03 -7.56
CA GLY A 147 0.32 11.53 -6.77
C GLY A 147 0.36 10.86 -5.41
N LEU A 148 1.53 10.34 -5.04
CA LEU A 148 1.78 9.72 -3.75
C LEU A 148 3.06 10.29 -3.17
N ASP A 149 3.11 10.44 -1.84
CA ASP A 149 4.40 10.58 -1.19
C ASP A 149 5.06 9.20 -1.02
N PHE A 150 6.34 9.19 -0.71
CA PHE A 150 7.13 7.98 -0.59
C PHE A 150 6.56 7.04 0.49
N GLU A 151 6.21 7.58 1.64
CA GLU A 151 5.69 6.79 2.76
C GLU A 151 4.35 6.13 2.44
N THR A 152 3.45 6.84 1.76
CA THR A 152 2.18 6.27 1.30
C THR A 152 2.43 5.13 0.32
N ALA A 153 3.31 5.35 -0.66
CA ALA A 153 3.67 4.33 -1.65
C ALA A 153 4.29 3.10 -0.99
N ARG A 154 5.15 3.28 0.01
CA ARG A 154 5.79 2.19 0.73
C ARG A 154 4.77 1.30 1.45
N ARG A 155 3.81 1.91 2.11
CA ARG A 155 2.75 1.18 2.81
C ARG A 155 1.79 0.47 1.84
N LEU A 156 1.43 1.13 0.75
CA LEU A 156 0.63 0.49 -0.30
C LEU A 156 1.35 -0.69 -0.93
N PHE A 157 2.65 -0.57 -1.20
CA PHE A 157 3.45 -1.68 -1.72
C PHE A 157 3.51 -2.86 -0.74
N THR A 158 3.63 -2.60 0.56
CA THR A 158 3.56 -3.64 1.59
C THR A 158 2.26 -4.43 1.49
N LEU A 159 1.14 -3.73 1.28
CA LEU A 159 -0.17 -4.36 1.10
C LEU A 159 -0.26 -5.17 -0.20
N VAL A 160 0.34 -4.69 -1.27
CA VAL A 160 0.44 -5.45 -2.54
C VAL A 160 1.15 -6.78 -2.32
N CYS A 161 2.27 -6.77 -1.60
CA CYS A 161 2.99 -8.00 -1.25
C CYS A 161 2.13 -8.97 -0.43
N ALA A 162 1.37 -8.44 0.53
CA ALA A 162 0.50 -9.25 1.38
C ALA A 162 -0.70 -9.82 0.63
N LEU A 163 -1.23 -9.10 -0.37
CA LEU A 163 -2.35 -9.57 -1.18
C LEU A 163 -1.95 -10.61 -2.22
N HIS A 164 -0.72 -10.56 -2.71
CA HIS A 164 -0.21 -11.50 -3.71
C HIS A 164 0.52 -12.65 -3.03
N GLN A 165 -0.20 -13.72 -2.73
CA GLN A 165 0.34 -14.86 -1.97
C GLN A 165 1.03 -15.92 -2.81
N ARG A 166 0.86 -15.89 -4.15
CA ARG A 166 1.49 -16.84 -5.07
C ARG A 166 2.09 -16.12 -6.27
N ILE A 167 3.32 -16.45 -6.53
CA ILE A 167 4.05 -15.96 -7.70
C ILE A 167 4.41 -17.14 -8.59
#